data_63f024878d4a8e519222fb7b0d31f987
#
_entry.id   63f024878d4a8e519222fb7b0d31f987
#
_cell.length_a   1.000
_cell.length_b   1.000
_cell.length_c   1.000
_cell.angle_alpha   90.00
_cell.angle_beta   90.00
_cell.angle_gamma   90.00
#
_symmetry.space_group_name_H-M   'P 1'
#
loop_
_entity.id
_entity.type
_entity.pdbx_description
1 polymer ?
#
loop_
_entity_poly.entity_id
_entity_poly.type
_entity_poly.pdbx_seq_one_letter_code
_entity_poly.pdbx_strand_id
1 'polypeptide(L)'
;MKNFLDQDFLLQTDTARELYHEHAAKMPIIDYHCHLDPRQIAENHQFEDLTEIWLGGDHYKWRAMRANGIPEEYITGDKPPYEKFLKWAETMPYTMRNPLYHWTHLELSRIFGIHKVLNPASAEEIYATCTDKLRTPEYRAQAIMKRMNVEVVCTTDDPIDSLEFHQKIRSSGCHIRVYPAWRPDKVPAIDNFKTLNDYLSKLEAAADKTILTYKHLLEALQKRHDFFAAQGCRLSDHGLDTFYAEPYTEQEIEVIFLKARMGKSLTEQEVRKYRSALLYELAAMDARSGWVQQFHIGANRNNNKRMFKLLGPDTGFDAIDDQPVAVSMNRFFSHLDQEGLLAKTI
;
A
#
# COMPACT_ATOMS: atom_id res chain seq x y z
N MET A 1 20.00 -13.10 31.56
CA MET A 1 19.56 -13.43 30.17
C MET A 1 18.71 -12.27 29.72
N LYS A 2 18.96 -11.68 28.55
CA LYS A 2 18.11 -10.59 28.01
C LYS A 2 16.71 -11.13 27.75
N ASN A 3 15.69 -10.32 28.04
CA ASN A 3 14.32 -10.62 27.64
C ASN A 3 14.20 -10.57 26.12
N PHE A 4 13.26 -11.30 25.52
CA PHE A 4 13.06 -11.35 24.08
C PHE A 4 12.83 -9.95 23.47
N LEU A 5 12.02 -9.11 24.11
CA LEU A 5 11.75 -7.74 23.73
C LEU A 5 12.14 -6.81 24.89
N ASP A 6 13.43 -6.53 25.03
CA ASP A 6 13.90 -5.49 25.91
C ASP A 6 13.95 -4.13 25.18
N GLN A 7 14.32 -3.06 25.89
CA GLN A 7 14.44 -1.72 25.31
C GLN A 7 15.52 -1.61 24.23
N ASP A 8 16.49 -2.55 24.21
CA ASP A 8 17.58 -2.63 23.24
C ASP A 8 17.32 -3.69 22.15
N PHE A 9 16.06 -4.10 21.95
CA PHE A 9 15.73 -5.08 20.92
C PHE A 9 16.26 -4.64 19.54
N LEU A 10 17.03 -5.50 18.88
CA LEU A 10 17.79 -5.27 17.65
C LEU A 10 18.96 -4.26 17.76
N LEU A 11 19.16 -3.57 18.88
CA LEU A 11 20.27 -2.65 19.08
C LEU A 11 21.50 -3.42 19.59
N GLN A 12 22.39 -3.81 18.70
CA GLN A 12 23.50 -4.72 19.03
C GLN A 12 24.79 -4.00 19.43
N THR A 13 24.95 -2.72 19.07
CA THR A 13 26.15 -1.93 19.38
C THR A 13 25.81 -0.74 20.25
N ASP A 14 26.82 -0.20 20.96
CA ASP A 14 26.63 1.00 21.77
C ASP A 14 26.23 2.21 20.92
N THR A 15 26.83 2.37 19.74
CA THR A 15 26.44 3.39 18.76
C THR A 15 24.97 3.25 18.34
N ALA A 16 24.47 2.03 18.08
CA ALA A 16 23.06 1.82 17.73
C ALA A 16 22.14 2.22 18.88
N ARG A 17 22.50 1.90 20.14
CA ARG A 17 21.74 2.31 21.33
C ARG A 17 21.72 3.82 21.50
N GLU A 18 22.87 4.47 21.39
CA GLU A 18 22.97 5.93 21.46
C GLU A 18 22.12 6.61 20.38
N LEU A 19 22.28 6.24 19.11
CA LEU A 19 21.51 6.82 18.01
C LEU A 19 20.00 6.62 18.18
N TYR A 20 19.58 5.47 18.66
CA TYR A 20 18.16 5.21 18.87
C TYR A 20 17.61 5.96 20.08
N HIS A 21 18.18 5.76 21.27
CA HIS A 21 17.62 6.28 22.51
C HIS A 21 17.74 7.80 22.64
N GLU A 22 18.88 8.36 22.21
CA GLU A 22 19.11 9.79 22.35
C GLU A 22 18.48 10.62 21.22
N HIS A 23 18.35 10.05 20.01
CA HIS A 23 17.90 10.79 18.85
C HIS A 23 16.60 10.23 18.24
N ALA A 24 16.59 8.99 17.77
CA ALA A 24 15.50 8.48 16.94
C ALA A 24 14.19 8.21 17.70
N ALA A 25 14.25 7.66 18.91
CA ALA A 25 13.06 7.23 19.66
C ALA A 25 12.09 8.36 20.02
N LYS A 26 12.58 9.60 20.07
CA LYS A 26 11.81 10.80 20.41
C LYS A 26 11.23 11.52 19.19
N MET A 27 11.66 11.15 17.98
CA MET A 27 11.21 11.79 16.75
C MET A 27 9.77 11.39 16.41
N PRO A 28 9.00 12.29 15.82
CA PRO A 28 7.68 11.94 15.30
C PRO A 28 7.80 11.01 14.09
N ILE A 29 6.78 10.20 13.89
CA ILE A 29 6.67 9.36 12.70
C ILE A 29 6.06 10.19 11.56
N ILE A 30 6.81 10.28 10.47
CA ILE A 30 6.36 10.77 9.18
C ILE A 30 6.27 9.54 8.27
N ASP A 31 5.08 8.99 8.17
CA ASP A 31 4.81 7.81 7.35
C ASP A 31 4.42 8.24 5.94
N TYR A 32 5.42 8.30 5.05
CA TYR A 32 5.21 8.76 3.68
C TYR A 32 4.63 7.70 2.74
N HIS A 33 4.41 6.48 3.23
CA HIS A 33 3.73 5.42 2.50
C HIS A 33 3.03 4.45 3.46
N CYS A 34 1.71 4.43 3.42
CA CYS A 34 0.91 3.48 4.18
C CYS A 34 -0.35 3.05 3.42
N HIS A 35 -0.97 1.95 3.89
CA HIS A 35 -2.25 1.45 3.40
C HIS A 35 -3.37 1.61 4.44
N LEU A 36 -3.26 2.61 5.33
CA LEU A 36 -4.33 2.93 6.26
C LEU A 36 -5.55 3.44 5.49
N ASP A 37 -6.73 2.94 5.85
CA ASP A 37 -7.99 3.42 5.31
C ASP A 37 -8.29 4.83 5.85
N PRO A 38 -8.31 5.88 4.99
CA PRO A 38 -8.61 7.24 5.43
C PRO A 38 -10.00 7.36 6.05
N ARG A 39 -10.94 6.47 5.71
CA ARG A 39 -12.27 6.42 6.34
C ARG A 39 -12.16 6.06 7.82
N GLN A 40 -11.39 5.02 8.17
CA GLN A 40 -11.20 4.63 9.57
C GLN A 40 -10.58 5.75 10.40
N ILE A 41 -9.66 6.53 9.82
CA ILE A 41 -9.07 7.69 10.48
C ILE A 41 -10.12 8.81 10.64
N ALA A 42 -10.88 9.13 9.57
CA ALA A 42 -11.89 10.18 9.56
C ALA A 42 -13.05 9.93 10.54
N GLU A 43 -13.46 8.68 10.67
CA GLU A 43 -14.52 8.24 11.57
C GLU A 43 -14.00 7.94 12.98
N ASN A 44 -12.68 8.02 13.19
CA ASN A 44 -12.00 7.64 14.41
C ASN A 44 -12.45 6.26 14.90
N HIS A 45 -12.30 5.28 14.01
CA HIS A 45 -12.83 3.94 14.14
C HIS A 45 -12.50 3.29 15.48
N GLN A 46 -13.50 2.63 16.07
CA GLN A 46 -13.38 1.80 17.26
C GLN A 46 -13.33 0.34 16.84
N PHE A 47 -12.21 -0.32 17.02
CA PHE A 47 -12.06 -1.74 16.71
C PHE A 47 -12.86 -2.60 17.67
N GLU A 48 -13.55 -3.61 17.16
CA GLU A 48 -14.38 -4.52 17.95
C GLU A 48 -13.54 -5.50 18.77
N ASP A 49 -12.47 -6.03 18.15
CA ASP A 49 -11.60 -7.03 18.76
C ASP A 49 -10.20 -7.09 18.08
N LEU A 50 -9.35 -7.97 18.62
CA LEU A 50 -7.98 -8.14 18.14
C LEU A 50 -7.93 -8.82 16.75
N THR A 51 -8.95 -9.57 16.37
CA THR A 51 -9.03 -10.20 15.03
C THR A 51 -9.26 -9.14 13.96
N GLU A 52 -10.17 -8.19 14.21
CA GLU A 52 -10.43 -7.11 13.28
C GLU A 52 -9.17 -6.32 12.96
N ILE A 53 -8.48 -5.82 13.99
CA ILE A 53 -7.30 -4.96 13.79
C ILE A 53 -6.10 -5.73 13.21
N TRP A 54 -5.96 -7.05 13.48
CA TRP A 54 -4.81 -7.83 13.04
C TRP A 54 -5.04 -8.65 11.79
N LEU A 55 -6.25 -9.17 11.59
CA LEU A 55 -6.57 -10.11 10.52
C LEU A 55 -7.59 -9.57 9.51
N GLY A 56 -8.14 -8.38 9.74
CA GLY A 56 -9.18 -7.80 8.88
C GLY A 56 -8.72 -7.50 7.45
N GLY A 57 -7.43 -7.31 7.21
CA GLY A 57 -6.89 -6.99 5.88
C GLY A 57 -5.42 -7.36 5.69
N ASP A 58 -4.77 -7.97 6.67
CA ASP A 58 -3.34 -8.30 6.61
C ASP A 58 -3.09 -9.61 5.84
N HIS A 59 -2.94 -9.48 4.53
CA HIS A 59 -2.68 -10.61 3.65
C HIS A 59 -1.30 -11.27 3.89
N TYR A 60 -0.37 -10.66 4.62
CA TYR A 60 0.89 -11.29 5.04
C TYR A 60 0.66 -12.28 6.18
N LYS A 61 -0.16 -11.92 7.17
CA LYS A 61 -0.61 -12.85 8.22
C LYS A 61 -1.40 -14.01 7.62
N TRP A 62 -2.32 -13.72 6.68
CA TRP A 62 -3.06 -14.76 5.96
C TRP A 62 -2.16 -15.74 5.22
N ARG A 63 -1.09 -15.24 4.58
CA ARG A 63 -0.09 -16.10 3.92
C ARG A 63 0.62 -17.02 4.92
N ALA A 64 1.03 -16.50 6.07
CA ALA A 64 1.68 -17.29 7.12
C ALA A 64 0.74 -18.37 7.66
N MET A 65 -0.54 -18.06 7.88
CA MET A 65 -1.56 -19.02 8.30
C MET A 65 -1.74 -20.14 7.26
N ARG A 66 -1.82 -19.81 5.97
CA ARG A 66 -1.90 -20.81 4.89
C ARG A 66 -0.65 -21.68 4.83
N ALA A 67 0.53 -21.09 4.96
CA ALA A 67 1.80 -21.83 4.99
C ALA A 67 1.87 -22.80 6.17
N ASN A 68 1.20 -22.48 7.28
CA ASN A 68 1.04 -23.35 8.45
C ASN A 68 -0.12 -24.37 8.31
N GLY A 69 -0.78 -24.44 7.15
CA GLY A 69 -1.85 -25.41 6.87
C GLY A 69 -3.23 -25.05 7.45
N ILE A 70 -3.45 -23.80 7.85
CA ILE A 70 -4.75 -23.35 8.35
C ILE A 70 -5.78 -23.29 7.21
N PRO A 71 -6.98 -23.91 7.38
CA PRO A 71 -8.04 -23.87 6.39
C PRO A 71 -8.55 -22.44 6.12
N GLU A 72 -8.94 -22.15 4.86
CA GLU A 72 -9.32 -20.81 4.42
C GLU A 72 -10.52 -20.23 5.18
N GLU A 73 -11.42 -21.07 5.69
CA GLU A 73 -12.56 -20.65 6.51
C GLU A 73 -12.16 -19.85 7.77
N TYR A 74 -10.96 -20.11 8.31
CA TYR A 74 -10.39 -19.38 9.47
C TYR A 74 -9.54 -18.18 9.05
N ILE A 75 -9.32 -17.95 7.77
CA ILE A 75 -8.48 -16.87 7.26
C ILE A 75 -9.36 -15.76 6.67
N THR A 76 -9.91 -15.99 5.48
CA THR A 76 -10.80 -15.03 4.81
C THR A 76 -12.28 -15.44 4.85
N GLY A 77 -12.60 -16.66 5.32
CA GLY A 77 -13.96 -17.14 5.45
C GLY A 77 -14.69 -16.53 6.64
N ASP A 78 -15.80 -17.14 7.05
CA ASP A 78 -16.81 -16.58 7.96
C ASP A 78 -16.77 -17.13 9.38
N LYS A 79 -15.70 -17.84 9.76
CA LYS A 79 -15.52 -18.30 11.14
C LYS A 79 -15.52 -17.15 12.15
N PRO A 80 -16.02 -17.38 13.39
CA PRO A 80 -16.01 -16.36 14.43
C PRO A 80 -14.66 -15.73 14.66
N PRO A 81 -14.58 -14.42 14.97
CA PRO A 81 -13.32 -13.70 15.16
C PRO A 81 -12.34 -14.38 16.11
N TYR A 82 -12.82 -14.85 17.26
CA TYR A 82 -11.96 -15.53 18.22
C TYR A 82 -11.37 -16.85 17.68
N GLU A 83 -12.13 -17.63 16.90
CA GLU A 83 -11.61 -18.85 16.28
C GLU A 83 -10.51 -18.55 15.24
N LYS A 84 -10.67 -17.47 14.47
CA LYS A 84 -9.62 -16.98 13.56
C LYS A 84 -8.36 -16.57 14.31
N PHE A 85 -8.52 -15.84 15.40
CA PHE A 85 -7.39 -15.46 16.25
C PHE A 85 -6.67 -16.67 16.86
N LEU A 86 -7.40 -17.68 17.32
CA LEU A 86 -6.79 -18.92 17.80
C LEU A 86 -5.90 -19.57 16.73
N LYS A 87 -6.33 -19.56 15.47
CA LYS A 87 -5.51 -20.08 14.34
C LYS A 87 -4.28 -19.21 14.05
N TRP A 88 -4.36 -17.92 14.28
CA TRP A 88 -3.18 -17.07 14.29
C TRP A 88 -2.24 -17.39 15.44
N ALA A 89 -2.75 -17.60 16.65
CA ALA A 89 -1.95 -18.00 17.80
C ALA A 89 -1.28 -19.39 17.63
N GLU A 90 -1.96 -20.33 16.95
CA GLU A 90 -1.38 -21.62 16.55
C GLU A 90 -0.24 -21.43 15.54
N THR A 91 -0.36 -20.45 14.65
CA THR A 91 0.64 -20.16 13.60
C THR A 91 1.87 -19.46 14.18
N MET A 92 1.70 -18.63 15.20
CA MET A 92 2.73 -17.73 15.72
C MET A 92 4.06 -18.43 16.08
N PRO A 93 4.11 -19.56 16.80
CA PRO A 93 5.36 -20.24 17.11
C PRO A 93 6.18 -20.65 15.88
N TYR A 94 5.52 -20.90 14.76
CA TYR A 94 6.15 -21.30 13.50
C TYR A 94 6.64 -20.14 12.64
N THR A 95 6.35 -18.91 13.06
CA THR A 95 6.84 -17.68 12.37
C THR A 95 8.17 -17.17 12.95
N MET A 96 8.81 -17.90 13.85
CA MET A 96 10.12 -17.54 14.41
C MET A 96 11.13 -17.25 13.29
N ARG A 97 11.87 -16.12 13.39
CA ARG A 97 12.74 -15.53 12.37
C ARG A 97 12.03 -14.86 11.20
N ASN A 98 10.70 -14.90 11.14
CA ASN A 98 9.92 -14.06 10.24
C ASN A 98 9.61 -12.72 10.95
N PRO A 99 9.63 -11.57 10.29
CA PRO A 99 9.25 -10.28 10.89
C PRO A 99 7.88 -10.29 11.59
N LEU A 100 6.92 -11.07 11.13
CA LEU A 100 5.60 -11.22 11.76
C LEU A 100 5.69 -11.64 13.23
N TYR A 101 6.68 -12.48 13.60
CA TYR A 101 6.90 -12.88 14.99
C TYR A 101 7.30 -11.67 15.85
N HIS A 102 8.22 -10.86 15.36
CA HIS A 102 8.68 -9.67 16.06
C HIS A 102 7.60 -8.60 16.14
N TRP A 103 6.93 -8.31 15.04
CA TRP A 103 5.89 -7.29 14.95
C TRP A 103 4.73 -7.59 15.88
N THR A 104 4.19 -8.81 15.84
CA THR A 104 3.11 -9.24 16.75
C THR A 104 3.47 -8.99 18.23
N HIS A 105 4.67 -9.38 18.64
CA HIS A 105 5.07 -9.21 20.04
C HIS A 105 5.45 -7.76 20.39
N LEU A 106 5.97 -6.97 19.43
CA LEU A 106 6.19 -5.53 19.61
C LEU A 106 4.85 -4.78 19.76
N GLU A 107 3.84 -5.13 18.97
CA GLU A 107 2.48 -4.59 19.09
C GLU A 107 1.87 -4.93 20.44
N LEU A 108 1.96 -6.19 20.88
CA LEU A 108 1.50 -6.61 22.22
C LEU A 108 2.19 -5.83 23.32
N SER A 109 3.50 -5.69 23.24
CA SER A 109 4.30 -5.00 24.27
C SER A 109 4.07 -3.49 24.29
N ARG A 110 4.19 -2.83 23.13
CA ARG A 110 4.20 -1.36 23.04
C ARG A 110 2.81 -0.74 23.07
N ILE A 111 1.82 -1.41 22.47
CA ILE A 111 0.46 -0.88 22.38
C ILE A 111 -0.38 -1.38 23.55
N PHE A 112 -0.30 -2.69 23.85
CA PHE A 112 -1.17 -3.31 24.85
C PHE A 112 -0.49 -3.54 26.22
N GLY A 113 0.84 -3.35 26.33
CA GLY A 113 1.59 -3.58 27.59
C GLY A 113 1.67 -5.07 27.96
N ILE A 114 1.56 -5.97 26.98
CA ILE A 114 1.60 -7.43 27.19
C ILE A 114 2.97 -7.95 26.77
N HIS A 115 3.72 -8.52 27.71
CA HIS A 115 5.06 -9.10 27.48
C HIS A 115 5.05 -10.62 27.34
N LYS A 116 3.87 -11.23 27.45
CA LYS A 116 3.69 -12.67 27.26
C LYS A 116 3.77 -13.03 25.77
N VAL A 117 4.48 -14.12 25.46
CA VAL A 117 4.58 -14.63 24.08
C VAL A 117 3.24 -15.25 23.67
N LEU A 118 2.79 -14.89 22.46
CA LEU A 118 1.57 -15.44 21.87
C LEU A 118 1.79 -16.87 21.38
N ASN A 119 0.97 -17.77 21.91
CA ASN A 119 0.87 -19.16 21.50
C ASN A 119 -0.52 -19.71 21.91
N PRO A 120 -0.90 -20.95 21.58
CA PRO A 120 -2.22 -21.47 21.94
C PRO A 120 -2.56 -21.41 23.45
N ALA A 121 -1.56 -21.57 24.33
CA ALA A 121 -1.81 -21.54 25.77
C ALA A 121 -2.03 -20.15 26.36
N SER A 122 -1.54 -19.12 25.70
CA SER A 122 -1.70 -17.70 26.12
C SER A 122 -2.78 -16.96 25.33
N ALA A 123 -3.35 -17.58 24.30
CA ALA A 123 -4.23 -16.93 23.34
C ALA A 123 -5.49 -16.31 23.96
N GLU A 124 -6.19 -17.06 24.84
CA GLU A 124 -7.43 -16.61 25.46
C GLU A 124 -7.21 -15.33 26.30
N GLU A 125 -6.21 -15.36 27.17
CA GLU A 125 -5.87 -14.21 28.03
C GLU A 125 -5.46 -12.99 27.20
N ILE A 126 -4.63 -13.18 26.16
CA ILE A 126 -4.17 -12.08 25.29
C ILE A 126 -5.36 -11.51 24.52
N TYR A 127 -6.19 -12.36 23.92
CA TYR A 127 -7.36 -11.91 23.16
C TYR A 127 -8.32 -11.10 24.02
N ALA A 128 -8.70 -11.62 25.18
CA ALA A 128 -9.62 -10.94 26.09
C ALA A 128 -9.03 -9.59 26.53
N THR A 129 -7.79 -9.55 27.01
CA THR A 129 -7.14 -8.32 27.49
C THR A 129 -7.02 -7.27 26.39
N CYS A 130 -6.63 -7.66 25.18
CA CYS A 130 -6.50 -6.71 24.05
C CYS A 130 -7.87 -6.22 23.58
N THR A 131 -8.86 -7.11 23.47
CA THR A 131 -10.22 -6.77 23.04
C THR A 131 -10.89 -5.80 24.02
N ASP A 132 -10.74 -6.02 25.33
CA ASP A 132 -11.26 -5.09 26.34
C ASP A 132 -10.63 -3.70 26.21
N LYS A 133 -9.33 -3.63 25.95
CA LYS A 133 -8.62 -2.35 25.68
C LYS A 133 -9.10 -1.70 24.39
N LEU A 134 -9.22 -2.44 23.30
CA LEU A 134 -9.66 -1.94 22.00
C LEU A 134 -11.06 -1.29 22.04
N ARG A 135 -11.92 -1.73 22.95
CA ARG A 135 -13.26 -1.16 23.16
C ARG A 135 -13.28 0.16 23.92
N THR A 136 -12.14 0.65 24.37
CA THR A 136 -12.01 1.94 25.05
C THR A 136 -11.64 3.07 24.08
N PRO A 137 -12.00 4.32 24.37
CA PRO A 137 -11.67 5.46 23.51
C PRO A 137 -10.18 5.66 23.24
N GLU A 138 -9.34 5.24 24.18
CA GLU A 138 -7.86 5.36 24.14
C GLU A 138 -7.24 4.43 23.08
N TYR A 139 -8.01 3.49 22.54
CA TYR A 139 -7.59 2.55 21.50
C TYR A 139 -8.34 2.71 20.17
N ARG A 140 -9.02 3.84 19.98
CA ARG A 140 -9.52 4.22 18.66
C ARG A 140 -8.37 4.53 17.69
N ALA A 141 -8.66 4.49 16.39
CA ALA A 141 -7.66 4.67 15.33
C ALA A 141 -6.76 5.90 15.56
N GLN A 142 -7.33 7.09 15.76
CA GLN A 142 -6.54 8.30 16.01
C GLN A 142 -5.76 8.26 17.34
N ALA A 143 -6.31 7.63 18.38
CA ALA A 143 -5.64 7.53 19.67
C ALA A 143 -4.42 6.61 19.62
N ILE A 144 -4.49 5.49 18.89
CA ILE A 144 -3.35 4.60 18.63
C ILE A 144 -2.25 5.34 17.86
N MET A 145 -2.59 6.03 16.78
CA MET A 145 -1.64 6.80 15.98
C MET A 145 -0.96 7.90 16.82
N LYS A 146 -1.73 8.62 17.65
CA LYS A 146 -1.20 9.64 18.57
C LYS A 146 -0.24 9.04 19.59
N ARG A 147 -0.56 7.87 20.18
CA ARG A 147 0.30 7.15 21.12
C ARG A 147 1.63 6.76 20.49
N MET A 148 1.63 6.44 19.22
CA MET A 148 2.82 6.12 18.44
C MET A 148 3.61 7.36 17.97
N ASN A 149 3.20 8.57 18.37
CA ASN A 149 3.80 9.83 17.94
C ASN A 149 3.78 10.02 16.41
N VAL A 150 2.69 9.58 15.76
CA VAL A 150 2.48 9.80 14.32
C VAL A 150 2.05 11.24 14.09
N GLU A 151 2.80 11.98 13.26
CA GLU A 151 2.51 13.36 12.88
C GLU A 151 1.92 13.46 11.48
N VAL A 152 2.45 12.67 10.56
CA VAL A 152 2.02 12.66 9.15
C VAL A 152 1.86 11.23 8.67
N VAL A 153 0.81 10.97 7.90
CA VAL A 153 0.67 9.76 7.07
C VAL A 153 0.26 10.12 5.66
N CYS A 154 0.81 9.40 4.68
CA CYS A 154 0.38 9.45 3.28
C CYS A 154 -0.26 8.11 2.93
N THR A 155 -1.54 8.15 2.63
CA THR A 155 -2.34 6.98 2.23
C THR A 155 -2.06 6.57 0.79
N THR A 156 -2.73 5.55 0.29
CA THR A 156 -2.55 5.07 -1.09
C THR A 156 -3.87 5.22 -1.82
N ASP A 157 -3.94 6.16 -2.79
CA ASP A 157 -5.21 6.61 -3.36
C ASP A 157 -5.20 6.56 -4.90
N ASP A 158 -6.30 6.08 -5.48
CA ASP A 158 -6.45 5.97 -6.92
C ASP A 158 -6.84 7.34 -7.55
N PRO A 159 -6.41 7.67 -8.76
CA PRO A 159 -6.84 8.88 -9.47
C PRO A 159 -8.33 9.18 -9.47
N ILE A 160 -9.18 8.16 -9.39
CA ILE A 160 -10.64 8.33 -9.37
C ILE A 160 -11.23 8.66 -8.00
N ASP A 161 -10.46 8.58 -6.92
CA ASP A 161 -10.96 8.75 -5.56
C ASP A 161 -11.38 10.20 -5.28
N SER A 162 -12.51 10.35 -4.57
CA SER A 162 -13.07 11.67 -4.22
C SER A 162 -12.25 12.42 -3.16
N LEU A 163 -11.43 11.70 -2.39
CA LEU A 163 -10.65 12.19 -1.24
C LEU A 163 -11.52 12.86 -0.15
N GLU A 164 -12.78 12.49 -0.06
CA GLU A 164 -13.74 13.07 0.90
C GLU A 164 -13.33 12.84 2.35
N PHE A 165 -12.74 11.69 2.66
CA PHE A 165 -12.27 11.40 4.01
C PHE A 165 -11.03 12.22 4.39
N HIS A 166 -10.13 12.52 3.44
CA HIS A 166 -9.02 13.44 3.66
C HIS A 166 -9.53 14.86 3.98
N GLN A 167 -10.56 15.32 3.26
CA GLN A 167 -11.20 16.62 3.52
C GLN A 167 -11.88 16.63 4.89
N LYS A 168 -12.59 15.55 5.26
CA LYS A 168 -13.22 15.38 6.56
C LYS A 168 -12.21 15.40 7.71
N ILE A 169 -11.08 14.69 7.58
CA ILE A 169 -9.99 14.70 8.56
C ILE A 169 -9.44 16.11 8.74
N ARG A 170 -9.14 16.79 7.65
CA ARG A 170 -8.61 18.18 7.66
C ARG A 170 -9.52 19.15 8.39
N SER A 171 -10.85 19.01 8.25
CA SER A 171 -11.85 19.87 8.89
C SER A 171 -12.21 19.46 10.32
N SER A 172 -11.84 18.23 10.76
CA SER A 172 -12.23 17.69 12.08
C SER A 172 -11.39 18.18 13.25
N GLY A 173 -10.28 18.87 13.00
CA GLY A 173 -9.31 19.24 14.05
C GLY A 173 -8.41 18.06 14.48
N CYS A 174 -8.40 16.97 13.72
CA CYS A 174 -7.45 15.87 13.93
C CYS A 174 -6.01 16.41 13.87
N HIS A 175 -5.20 16.10 14.88
CA HIS A 175 -3.81 16.58 14.96
C HIS A 175 -2.86 15.85 14.01
N ILE A 176 -3.27 14.68 13.49
CA ILE A 176 -2.50 13.90 12.53
C ILE A 176 -2.80 14.46 11.15
N ARG A 177 -1.77 14.83 10.41
CA ARG A 177 -1.89 15.28 9.02
C ARG A 177 -1.96 14.06 8.11
N VAL A 178 -3.09 13.88 7.43
CA VAL A 178 -3.34 12.80 6.50
C VAL A 178 -3.40 13.35 5.09
N TYR A 179 -2.47 12.92 4.24
CA TYR A 179 -2.36 13.34 2.85
C TYR A 179 -2.59 12.15 1.91
N PRO A 180 -3.21 12.36 0.75
CA PRO A 180 -3.27 11.31 -0.27
C PRO A 180 -1.90 11.13 -0.93
N ALA A 181 -1.61 9.90 -1.39
CA ALA A 181 -0.57 9.62 -2.34
C ALA A 181 -1.19 9.17 -3.67
N TRP A 182 -0.67 9.68 -4.77
CA TRP A 182 -1.13 9.40 -6.12
C TRP A 182 -0.68 8.04 -6.61
N ARG A 183 -1.62 7.08 -6.78
CA ARG A 183 -1.30 5.71 -7.24
C ARG A 183 -2.11 5.30 -8.46
N PRO A 184 -1.63 5.57 -9.68
CA PRO A 184 -2.37 5.33 -10.92
C PRO A 184 -2.20 3.89 -11.47
N ASP A 185 -2.03 2.88 -10.63
CA ASP A 185 -1.68 1.50 -11.01
C ASP A 185 -2.68 0.80 -11.94
N LYS A 186 -3.92 1.29 -12.04
CA LYS A 186 -4.93 0.72 -12.93
C LYS A 186 -4.85 1.23 -14.37
N VAL A 187 -4.22 2.37 -14.59
CA VAL A 187 -4.09 2.96 -15.93
C VAL A 187 -3.16 2.15 -16.86
N PRO A 188 -2.05 1.56 -16.38
CA PRO A 188 -1.17 0.70 -17.18
C PRO A 188 -1.78 -0.64 -17.64
N ALA A 189 -2.96 -1.03 -17.13
CA ALA A 189 -3.57 -2.35 -17.41
C ALA A 189 -4.22 -2.44 -18.79
N ILE A 190 -3.51 -2.00 -19.85
CA ILE A 190 -4.01 -1.94 -21.23
C ILE A 190 -4.16 -3.31 -21.90
N ASP A 191 -3.52 -4.33 -21.37
CA ASP A 191 -3.61 -5.73 -21.83
C ASP A 191 -4.97 -6.38 -21.55
N ASN A 192 -5.78 -5.80 -20.68
CA ASN A 192 -7.16 -6.17 -20.42
C ASN A 192 -8.10 -5.02 -20.83
N PHE A 193 -8.56 -5.01 -22.07
CA PHE A 193 -9.40 -3.94 -22.62
C PHE A 193 -10.70 -3.71 -21.85
N LYS A 194 -11.31 -4.76 -21.26
CA LYS A 194 -12.53 -4.62 -20.46
C LYS A 194 -12.23 -3.85 -19.17
N THR A 195 -11.24 -4.29 -18.43
CA THR A 195 -10.81 -3.64 -17.18
C THR A 195 -10.38 -2.19 -17.45
N LEU A 196 -9.63 -1.96 -18.54
CA LEU A 196 -9.24 -0.61 -18.94
C LEU A 196 -10.46 0.26 -19.22
N ASN A 197 -11.39 -0.17 -20.06
CA ASN A 197 -12.56 0.64 -20.43
C ASN A 197 -13.48 0.91 -19.24
N ASP A 198 -13.68 -0.07 -18.36
CA ASP A 198 -14.44 0.11 -17.11
C ASP A 198 -13.77 1.15 -16.19
N TYR A 199 -12.45 1.14 -16.14
CA TYR A 199 -11.68 2.12 -15.37
C TYR A 199 -11.73 3.53 -16.02
N LEU A 200 -11.53 3.62 -17.33
CA LEU A 200 -11.59 4.89 -18.06
C LEU A 200 -12.94 5.58 -17.91
N SER A 201 -14.05 4.83 -17.90
CA SER A 201 -15.38 5.41 -17.65
C SER A 201 -15.49 6.05 -16.25
N LYS A 202 -14.86 5.46 -15.24
CA LYS A 202 -14.79 6.05 -13.90
C LYS A 202 -13.88 7.29 -13.87
N LEU A 203 -12.76 7.23 -14.58
CA LEU A 203 -11.84 8.37 -14.70
C LEU A 203 -12.48 9.53 -15.45
N GLU A 204 -13.25 9.29 -16.53
CA GLU A 204 -14.05 10.28 -17.24
C GLU A 204 -15.00 11.02 -16.28
N ALA A 205 -15.72 10.26 -15.44
CA ALA A 205 -16.62 10.82 -14.45
C ALA A 205 -15.87 11.64 -13.38
N ALA A 206 -14.75 11.10 -12.85
CA ALA A 206 -13.97 11.78 -11.82
C ALA A 206 -13.25 13.04 -12.33
N ALA A 207 -12.81 13.01 -13.60
CA ALA A 207 -12.14 14.14 -14.24
C ALA A 207 -13.11 15.11 -14.93
N ASP A 208 -14.40 14.75 -15.04
CA ASP A 208 -15.37 15.50 -15.87
C ASP A 208 -14.77 15.79 -17.25
N LYS A 209 -14.37 14.71 -17.96
CA LYS A 209 -13.69 14.79 -19.25
C LYS A 209 -13.80 13.47 -20.02
N THR A 210 -14.28 13.54 -21.25
CA THR A 210 -14.35 12.38 -22.16
C THR A 210 -12.96 11.96 -22.64
N ILE A 211 -12.67 10.66 -22.60
CA ILE A 211 -11.37 10.08 -22.97
C ILE A 211 -11.52 9.25 -24.25
N LEU A 212 -11.29 9.86 -25.41
CA LEU A 212 -11.35 9.21 -26.72
C LEU A 212 -9.96 8.86 -27.28
N THR A 213 -8.93 9.61 -26.90
CA THR A 213 -7.55 9.51 -27.39
C THR A 213 -6.58 9.38 -26.21
N TYR A 214 -5.36 8.95 -26.48
CA TYR A 214 -4.30 8.94 -25.46
C TYR A 214 -4.03 10.32 -24.87
N LYS A 215 -4.07 11.34 -25.73
CA LYS A 215 -3.96 12.74 -25.26
C LYS A 215 -5.08 13.11 -24.28
N HIS A 216 -6.32 12.72 -24.54
CA HIS A 216 -7.43 12.96 -23.60
C HIS A 216 -7.23 12.22 -22.27
N LEU A 217 -6.62 11.01 -22.30
CA LEU A 217 -6.24 10.30 -21.08
C LEU A 217 -5.24 11.11 -20.24
N LEU A 218 -4.17 11.60 -20.87
CA LEU A 218 -3.16 12.41 -20.17
C LEU A 218 -3.76 13.69 -19.58
N GLU A 219 -4.64 14.36 -20.31
CA GLU A 219 -5.34 15.57 -19.82
C GLU A 219 -6.28 15.25 -18.65
N ALA A 220 -6.96 14.10 -18.65
CA ALA A 220 -7.80 13.67 -17.53
C ALA A 220 -6.94 13.32 -16.30
N LEU A 221 -5.82 12.63 -16.49
CA LEU A 221 -4.86 12.33 -15.42
C LEU A 221 -4.24 13.59 -14.85
N GLN A 222 -3.84 14.56 -15.68
CA GLN A 222 -3.32 15.86 -15.20
C GLN A 222 -4.37 16.61 -14.36
N LYS A 223 -5.62 16.64 -14.79
CA LYS A 223 -6.71 17.27 -14.03
C LYS A 223 -6.89 16.61 -12.65
N ARG A 224 -6.78 15.29 -12.59
CA ARG A 224 -6.84 14.55 -11.32
C ARG A 224 -5.60 14.75 -10.47
N HIS A 225 -4.41 14.79 -11.06
CA HIS A 225 -3.16 15.09 -10.38
C HIS A 225 -3.19 16.49 -9.74
N ASP A 226 -3.69 17.49 -10.46
CA ASP A 226 -3.88 18.85 -9.93
C ASP A 226 -4.90 18.88 -8.77
N PHE A 227 -5.97 18.07 -8.87
CA PHE A 227 -6.91 17.91 -7.76
C PHE A 227 -6.23 17.31 -6.52
N PHE A 228 -5.41 16.27 -6.68
CA PHE A 228 -4.63 15.69 -5.58
C PHE A 228 -3.64 16.68 -5.00
N ALA A 229 -2.96 17.46 -5.83
CA ALA A 229 -2.07 18.55 -5.40
C ALA A 229 -2.81 19.57 -4.52
N ALA A 230 -4.03 19.96 -4.91
CA ALA A 230 -4.88 20.85 -4.13
C ALA A 230 -5.33 20.25 -2.79
N GLN A 231 -5.41 18.91 -2.70
CA GLN A 231 -5.67 18.20 -1.45
C GLN A 231 -4.42 17.99 -0.59
N GLY A 232 -3.26 18.46 -1.03
CA GLY A 232 -2.01 18.39 -0.26
C GLY A 232 -1.09 17.23 -0.64
N CYS A 233 -1.43 16.44 -1.66
CA CYS A 233 -0.55 15.42 -2.21
C CYS A 233 0.79 16.01 -2.67
N ARG A 234 1.89 15.32 -2.37
CA ARG A 234 3.26 15.74 -2.73
C ARG A 234 4.12 14.57 -3.19
N LEU A 235 3.49 13.43 -3.41
CA LEU A 235 4.19 12.22 -3.83
C LEU A 235 3.29 11.29 -4.64
N SER A 236 3.92 10.51 -5.50
CA SER A 236 3.30 9.38 -6.20
C SER A 236 3.82 8.06 -5.68
N ASP A 237 3.08 7.00 -5.96
CA ASP A 237 3.42 5.62 -5.67
C ASP A 237 3.03 4.73 -6.85
N HIS A 238 3.95 3.89 -7.31
CA HIS A 238 3.76 3.04 -8.48
C HIS A 238 4.14 1.59 -8.16
N GLY A 239 3.21 0.67 -8.37
CA GLY A 239 3.48 -0.77 -8.30
C GLY A 239 3.84 -1.32 -9.67
N LEU A 240 5.09 -1.72 -9.87
CA LEU A 240 5.61 -2.21 -11.14
C LEU A 240 6.09 -3.66 -11.01
N ASP A 241 5.80 -4.50 -12.00
CA ASP A 241 6.46 -5.81 -12.16
C ASP A 241 7.91 -5.62 -12.61
N THR A 242 8.16 -4.68 -13.54
CA THR A 242 9.50 -4.25 -13.99
C THR A 242 9.45 -2.79 -14.44
N PHE A 243 10.60 -2.19 -14.77
CA PHE A 243 10.64 -0.89 -15.44
C PHE A 243 10.36 -1.04 -16.94
N TYR A 244 9.63 -0.07 -17.46
CA TYR A 244 9.30 0.05 -18.88
C TYR A 244 10.02 1.25 -19.49
N ALA A 245 10.86 1.03 -20.49
CA ALA A 245 11.62 2.06 -21.20
C ALA A 245 11.84 1.68 -22.67
N GLU A 246 10.81 1.13 -23.32
CA GLU A 246 10.82 0.82 -24.74
C GLU A 246 10.76 2.10 -25.57
N PRO A 247 11.48 2.19 -26.69
CA PRO A 247 11.36 3.30 -27.61
C PRO A 247 9.98 3.29 -28.29
N TYR A 248 9.38 4.46 -28.39
CA TYR A 248 8.06 4.65 -29.02
C TYR A 248 7.99 6.02 -29.72
N THR A 249 6.96 6.17 -30.56
CA THR A 249 6.53 7.48 -31.07
C THR A 249 5.13 7.80 -30.54
N GLU A 250 4.78 9.07 -30.44
CA GLU A 250 3.43 9.49 -30.00
C GLU A 250 2.33 8.87 -30.86
N GLN A 251 2.57 8.79 -32.20
CA GLN A 251 1.63 8.18 -33.14
C GLN A 251 1.43 6.68 -32.87
N GLU A 252 2.48 5.94 -32.53
CA GLU A 252 2.33 4.52 -32.15
C GLU A 252 1.47 4.37 -30.90
N ILE A 253 1.70 5.20 -29.88
CA ILE A 253 0.94 5.13 -28.63
C ILE A 253 -0.54 5.47 -28.85
N GLU A 254 -0.84 6.48 -29.66
CA GLU A 254 -2.21 6.80 -30.03
C GLU A 254 -2.91 5.61 -30.70
N VAL A 255 -2.26 4.96 -31.67
CA VAL A 255 -2.78 3.77 -32.35
C VAL A 255 -3.01 2.61 -31.38
N ILE A 256 -2.05 2.35 -30.48
CA ILE A 256 -2.14 1.30 -29.46
C ILE A 256 -3.33 1.56 -28.52
N PHE A 257 -3.46 2.79 -28.05
CA PHE A 257 -4.56 3.19 -27.17
C PHE A 257 -5.92 3.01 -27.84
N LEU A 258 -6.06 3.46 -29.08
CA LEU A 258 -7.30 3.29 -29.86
C LEU A 258 -7.64 1.82 -30.12
N LYS A 259 -6.64 0.96 -30.37
CA LYS A 259 -6.86 -0.49 -30.49
C LYS A 259 -7.45 -1.07 -29.19
N ALA A 260 -6.90 -0.71 -28.04
CA ALA A 260 -7.40 -1.16 -26.73
C ALA A 260 -8.81 -0.63 -26.45
N ARG A 261 -9.08 0.64 -26.75
CA ARG A 261 -10.42 1.24 -26.62
C ARG A 261 -11.48 0.51 -27.47
N MET A 262 -11.10 0.01 -28.65
CA MET A 262 -11.95 -0.78 -29.53
C MET A 262 -12.07 -2.26 -29.14
N GLY A 263 -11.46 -2.69 -28.03
CA GLY A 263 -11.47 -4.08 -27.59
C GLY A 263 -10.61 -5.02 -28.45
N LYS A 264 -9.64 -4.50 -29.21
CA LYS A 264 -8.72 -5.29 -30.01
C LYS A 264 -7.53 -5.76 -29.16
N SER A 265 -7.10 -6.99 -29.39
CA SER A 265 -5.91 -7.53 -28.73
C SER A 265 -4.65 -6.76 -29.10
N LEU A 266 -3.80 -6.56 -28.12
CA LEU A 266 -2.46 -5.95 -28.25
C LEU A 266 -1.40 -7.04 -28.23
N THR A 267 -0.29 -6.80 -28.92
CA THR A 267 0.94 -7.58 -28.76
C THR A 267 1.65 -7.18 -27.46
N GLU A 268 2.51 -8.05 -26.94
CA GLU A 268 3.33 -7.74 -25.76
C GLU A 268 4.17 -6.47 -25.96
N GLN A 269 4.73 -6.29 -27.15
CA GLN A 269 5.50 -5.10 -27.48
C GLN A 269 4.66 -3.81 -27.46
N GLU A 270 3.41 -3.84 -27.93
CA GLU A 270 2.48 -2.72 -27.87
C GLU A 270 2.15 -2.37 -26.40
N VAL A 271 1.91 -3.38 -25.57
CA VAL A 271 1.68 -3.19 -24.13
C VAL A 271 2.89 -2.54 -23.47
N ARG A 272 4.10 -3.05 -23.74
CA ARG A 272 5.34 -2.48 -23.18
C ARG A 272 5.58 -1.04 -23.63
N LYS A 273 5.35 -0.72 -24.91
CA LYS A 273 5.45 0.66 -25.43
C LYS A 273 4.47 1.60 -24.75
N TYR A 274 3.23 1.20 -24.60
CA TYR A 274 2.21 2.00 -23.92
C TYR A 274 2.59 2.26 -22.44
N ARG A 275 3.01 1.21 -21.72
CA ARG A 275 3.45 1.33 -20.33
C ARG A 275 4.68 2.24 -20.20
N SER A 276 5.60 2.20 -21.17
CA SER A 276 6.77 3.07 -21.20
C SER A 276 6.37 4.54 -21.37
N ALA A 277 5.49 4.83 -22.32
CA ALA A 277 5.00 6.18 -22.56
C ALA A 277 4.20 6.71 -21.38
N LEU A 278 3.30 5.90 -20.83
CA LEU A 278 2.49 6.32 -19.70
C LEU A 278 3.35 6.58 -18.45
N LEU A 279 4.29 5.70 -18.13
CA LEU A 279 5.17 5.86 -16.97
C LEU A 279 6.02 7.14 -17.08
N TYR A 280 6.52 7.43 -18.29
CA TYR A 280 7.23 8.67 -18.58
C TYR A 280 6.37 9.91 -18.32
N GLU A 281 5.14 9.93 -18.84
CA GLU A 281 4.23 11.07 -18.67
C GLU A 281 3.83 11.29 -17.20
N LEU A 282 3.56 10.21 -16.46
CA LEU A 282 3.27 10.28 -15.04
C LEU A 282 4.46 10.84 -14.24
N ALA A 283 5.67 10.37 -14.51
CA ALA A 283 6.88 10.89 -13.88
C ALA A 283 7.13 12.38 -14.24
N ALA A 284 6.83 12.77 -15.48
CA ALA A 284 6.93 14.17 -15.90
C ALA A 284 5.90 15.08 -15.19
N MET A 285 4.68 14.58 -14.93
CA MET A 285 3.68 15.29 -14.10
C MET A 285 4.20 15.52 -12.70
N ASP A 286 4.78 14.49 -12.06
CA ASP A 286 5.38 14.59 -10.74
C ASP A 286 6.52 15.61 -10.69
N ALA A 287 7.44 15.54 -11.64
CA ALA A 287 8.58 16.46 -11.71
C ALA A 287 8.14 17.92 -11.86
N ARG A 288 7.19 18.21 -12.77
CA ARG A 288 6.65 19.56 -12.98
C ARG A 288 5.94 20.10 -11.74
N SER A 289 5.37 19.22 -10.92
CA SER A 289 4.71 19.59 -9.66
C SER A 289 5.64 19.58 -8.45
N GLY A 290 6.92 19.23 -8.63
CA GLY A 290 7.92 19.13 -7.56
C GLY A 290 7.63 18.01 -6.55
N TRP A 291 6.93 16.95 -6.99
CA TRP A 291 6.61 15.80 -6.15
C TRP A 291 7.77 14.81 -6.06
N VAL A 292 7.69 13.94 -5.06
CA VAL A 292 8.56 12.76 -4.91
C VAL A 292 7.84 11.57 -5.53
N GLN A 293 8.55 10.76 -6.32
CA GLN A 293 8.00 9.53 -6.87
C GLN A 293 8.55 8.31 -6.13
N GLN A 294 7.68 7.32 -5.91
CA GLN A 294 8.03 6.06 -5.27
C GLN A 294 7.74 4.91 -6.22
N PHE A 295 8.69 3.95 -6.33
CA PHE A 295 8.53 2.77 -7.17
C PHE A 295 8.65 1.49 -6.36
N HIS A 296 7.55 0.74 -6.28
CA HIS A 296 7.51 -0.61 -5.75
C HIS A 296 7.67 -1.60 -6.88
N ILE A 297 8.82 -2.27 -6.97
CA ILE A 297 9.24 -3.04 -8.14
C ILE A 297 9.31 -4.53 -7.82
N GLY A 298 8.96 -5.37 -8.81
CA GLY A 298 9.18 -6.80 -8.77
C GLY A 298 8.10 -7.60 -8.06
N ALA A 299 6.91 -7.04 -7.88
CA ALA A 299 5.78 -7.80 -7.38
C ALA A 299 5.05 -8.50 -8.54
N ASN A 300 5.13 -9.83 -8.58
CA ASN A 300 4.30 -10.64 -9.46
C ASN A 300 2.97 -10.94 -8.77
N ARG A 301 1.91 -10.27 -9.21
CA ARG A 301 0.61 -10.24 -8.53
C ARG A 301 -0.29 -11.42 -8.92
N ASN A 302 -1.10 -11.87 -7.95
CA ASN A 302 -2.21 -12.80 -8.17
C ASN A 302 -1.81 -14.12 -8.84
N ASN A 303 -0.66 -14.70 -8.47
CA ASN A 303 -0.08 -15.88 -9.12
C ASN A 303 -0.95 -17.14 -9.02
N ASN A 304 -1.75 -17.29 -7.96
CA ASN A 304 -2.67 -18.40 -7.82
C ASN A 304 -4.00 -18.07 -8.49
N LYS A 305 -4.13 -18.41 -9.77
CA LYS A 305 -5.33 -18.12 -10.58
C LYS A 305 -6.62 -18.70 -10.00
N ARG A 306 -6.57 -19.88 -9.34
CA ARG A 306 -7.72 -20.50 -8.69
C ARG A 306 -8.18 -19.66 -7.50
N MET A 307 -7.25 -19.26 -6.64
CA MET A 307 -7.57 -18.45 -5.46
C MET A 307 -7.95 -17.02 -5.84
N PHE A 308 -7.31 -16.44 -6.86
CA PHE A 308 -7.73 -15.14 -7.40
C PHE A 308 -9.18 -15.14 -7.89
N LYS A 309 -9.62 -16.22 -8.57
CA LYS A 309 -11.01 -16.37 -8.99
C LYS A 309 -11.97 -16.49 -7.80
N LEU A 310 -11.53 -17.10 -6.70
CA LEU A 310 -12.34 -17.35 -5.50
C LEU A 310 -12.41 -16.15 -4.57
N LEU A 311 -11.28 -15.49 -4.32
CA LEU A 311 -11.11 -14.48 -3.27
C LEU A 311 -10.86 -13.06 -3.80
N GLY A 312 -10.49 -12.91 -5.07
CA GLY A 312 -10.11 -11.61 -5.64
C GLY A 312 -8.63 -11.26 -5.42
N PRO A 313 -8.26 -10.00 -5.71
CA PRO A 313 -6.90 -9.48 -5.54
C PRO A 313 -6.55 -9.28 -4.05
N ASP A 314 -5.26 -9.04 -3.79
CA ASP A 314 -4.70 -8.64 -2.49
C ASP A 314 -5.01 -9.62 -1.34
N THR A 315 -5.09 -10.91 -1.66
CA THR A 315 -5.39 -11.96 -0.69
C THR A 315 -4.18 -12.84 -0.30
N GLY A 316 -2.96 -12.38 -0.62
CA GLY A 316 -1.71 -13.00 -0.16
C GLY A 316 -1.13 -14.06 -1.11
N PHE A 317 -1.45 -14.01 -2.40
CA PHE A 317 -0.95 -14.93 -3.42
C PHE A 317 0.01 -14.29 -4.43
N ASP A 318 0.67 -13.23 -4.03
CA ASP A 318 1.73 -12.59 -4.80
C ASP A 318 3.06 -13.32 -4.61
N ALA A 319 3.97 -13.16 -5.58
CA ALA A 319 5.34 -13.65 -5.52
C ALA A 319 6.32 -12.52 -5.88
N ILE A 320 7.60 -12.78 -5.68
CA ILE A 320 8.68 -11.93 -6.18
C ILE A 320 8.91 -12.31 -7.64
N ASP A 321 9.00 -11.33 -8.53
CA ASP A 321 9.43 -11.48 -9.91
C ASP A 321 10.97 -11.42 -9.99
N ASP A 322 11.53 -12.01 -11.02
CA ASP A 322 12.98 -12.04 -11.30
C ASP A 322 13.36 -11.37 -12.64
N GLN A 323 12.46 -10.54 -13.20
CA GLN A 323 12.76 -9.81 -14.42
C GLN A 323 13.93 -8.83 -14.23
N PRO A 324 14.80 -8.66 -15.25
CA PRO A 324 15.88 -7.70 -15.21
C PRO A 324 15.36 -6.26 -15.10
N VAL A 325 15.68 -5.56 -14.00
CA VAL A 325 15.18 -4.20 -13.72
C VAL A 325 16.20 -3.13 -14.12
N ALA A 326 17.50 -3.35 -13.85
CA ALA A 326 18.50 -2.30 -13.85
C ALA A 326 18.66 -1.56 -15.19
N VAL A 327 18.66 -2.28 -16.31
CA VAL A 327 18.88 -1.67 -17.64
C VAL A 327 17.73 -0.75 -18.04
N SER A 328 16.49 -1.22 -17.85
CA SER A 328 15.28 -0.43 -18.17
C SER A 328 15.13 0.76 -17.23
N MET A 329 15.39 0.57 -15.93
CA MET A 329 15.38 1.62 -14.93
C MET A 329 16.38 2.74 -15.25
N ASN A 330 17.63 2.38 -15.55
CA ASN A 330 18.67 3.35 -15.91
C ASN A 330 18.30 4.12 -17.19
N ARG A 331 17.73 3.44 -18.18
CA ARG A 331 17.27 4.10 -19.41
C ARG A 331 16.13 5.07 -19.13
N PHE A 332 15.17 4.69 -18.31
CA PHE A 332 14.04 5.52 -17.90
C PHE A 332 14.52 6.78 -17.17
N PHE A 333 15.34 6.64 -16.14
CA PHE A 333 15.85 7.79 -15.40
C PHE A 333 16.77 8.68 -16.23
N SER A 334 17.64 8.10 -17.08
CA SER A 334 18.48 8.87 -17.98
C SER A 334 17.66 9.71 -18.97
N HIS A 335 16.53 9.17 -19.45
CA HIS A 335 15.65 9.91 -20.35
C HIS A 335 14.98 11.10 -19.63
N LEU A 336 14.45 10.88 -18.45
CA LEU A 336 13.88 11.97 -17.64
C LEU A 336 14.91 13.04 -17.26
N ASP A 337 16.15 12.64 -16.92
CA ASP A 337 17.22 13.55 -16.56
C ASP A 337 17.65 14.45 -17.73
N GLN A 338 17.74 13.87 -18.94
CA GLN A 338 18.05 14.63 -20.17
C GLN A 338 17.03 15.72 -20.46
N GLU A 339 15.78 15.50 -20.12
CA GLU A 339 14.68 16.48 -20.28
C GLU A 339 14.50 17.41 -19.07
N GLY A 340 15.31 17.25 -18.01
CA GLY A 340 15.17 18.01 -16.76
C GLY A 340 13.93 17.66 -15.96
N LEU A 341 13.40 16.44 -16.15
CA LEU A 341 12.15 15.95 -15.56
C LEU A 341 12.37 14.81 -14.54
N LEU A 342 13.60 14.59 -14.09
CA LEU A 342 13.87 13.60 -13.05
C LEU A 342 13.50 14.15 -11.67
N ALA A 343 12.39 13.67 -11.13
CA ALA A 343 11.96 13.99 -9.78
C ALA A 343 12.81 13.28 -8.72
N LYS A 344 12.74 13.73 -7.45
CA LYS A 344 13.27 12.96 -6.33
C LYS A 344 12.58 11.60 -6.28
N THR A 345 13.37 10.54 -6.15
CA THR A 345 12.87 9.16 -6.30
C THR A 345 13.27 8.29 -5.10
N ILE A 346 12.34 7.46 -4.67
CA ILE A 346 12.49 6.44 -3.62
C ILE A 346 12.24 5.07 -4.24
#